data_ad792b1b2d6d09b582d72b7281a54e3f
#
_entry.id   ad792b1b2d6d09b582d72b7281a54e3f
#
_cell.length_a   1.000
_cell.length_b   1.000
_cell.length_c   1.000
_cell.angle_alpha   90.00
_cell.angle_beta   90.00
_cell.angle_gamma   90.00
#
_symmetry.space_group_name_H-M   'P 1'
#
loop_
_entity.id
_entity.type
_entity.pdbx_description
1 polymer ?
#
loop_
_entity_poly.entity_id
_entity_poly.type
_entity_poly.pdbx_seq_one_letter_code
_entity_poly.pdbx_strand_id
1 'polypeptide(L)'
;MYPIFYLPQITSGWLIAILATFHILPSHLSTSAMWFNVYMEWKAYRENREELLEFVRKFALLLIVFAYIFGSLSGVGIWFATMVASPRGISGIIHNYVWGWATEWVFFIIEVLGIFVYYYTFGKVDKKTHLIIGLIFAIGSWTTMAIIVGILSFMISTGKWNLNGNFFYGFFNPNYFPHFLLRTVLMFSITALYAIFITNFVKNENVKNEVIKKASLLGILSILISIPFLYLYLKSLPSYSKEIYPLLVTKGLKMGFIIPLIILFLYFVLNTFTTLLSKFLPSLLMIIILFGGIFAGERIREILRKPYIIPGFMYSNCIIGFDHKVKGVESDVSKLNGKGILEIYPFTPPEMKNINEKNIVKTGKLIALIECSPCHSLEKKGVRPLKGMIERIGFEDVESIMEFLDLMGENYKYMPPFFGNEIEKRALAEYLISLKGR
;
A
#
# COMPACT_ATOMS: atom_id res chain seq x y z
N MET A 1 -0.09 -14.45 20.35
CA MET A 1 -0.40 -14.77 18.94
C MET A 1 -1.91 -14.75 18.72
N TYR A 2 -2.37 -14.63 17.46
CA TYR A 2 -3.78 -14.54 17.07
C TYR A 2 -4.15 -15.72 16.17
N PRO A 3 -5.47 -16.04 15.99
CA PRO A 3 -5.89 -17.07 15.05
C PRO A 3 -5.35 -16.79 13.65
N ILE A 4 -4.97 -17.85 12.92
CA ILE A 4 -4.44 -17.71 11.56
C ILE A 4 -5.59 -17.43 10.59
N PHE A 5 -5.48 -16.35 9.85
CA PHE A 5 -6.34 -16.07 8.71
C PHE A 5 -5.61 -16.51 7.43
N TYR A 6 -6.09 -17.59 6.84
CA TYR A 6 -5.52 -18.16 5.63
C TYR A 6 -6.48 -18.09 4.45
N LEU A 7 -6.00 -17.56 3.35
CA LEU A 7 -6.68 -17.56 2.05
C LEU A 7 -5.95 -18.54 1.13
N PRO A 8 -6.60 -19.64 0.68
CA PRO A 8 -5.92 -20.75 0.01
C PRO A 8 -5.11 -20.36 -1.23
N GLN A 9 -5.64 -19.49 -2.08
CA GLN A 9 -5.00 -19.13 -3.35
C GLN A 9 -4.34 -17.75 -3.31
N ILE A 10 -4.91 -16.85 -2.52
CA ILE A 10 -4.45 -15.47 -2.36
C ILE A 10 -3.89 -15.37 -0.94
N THR A 11 -2.63 -15.10 -0.77
CA THR A 11 -2.07 -14.90 0.57
C THR A 11 -2.65 -13.65 1.23
N SER A 12 -2.61 -13.59 2.56
CA SER A 12 -3.08 -12.43 3.33
C SER A 12 -2.42 -11.11 2.89
N GLY A 13 -1.14 -11.15 2.52
CA GLY A 13 -0.43 -9.99 1.98
C GLY A 13 -0.98 -9.49 0.63
N TRP A 14 -1.48 -10.40 -0.22
CA TRP A 14 -2.12 -10.01 -1.47
C TRP A 14 -3.49 -9.38 -1.27
N LEU A 15 -4.28 -9.87 -0.31
CA LEU A 15 -5.56 -9.25 0.05
C LEU A 15 -5.37 -7.78 0.42
N ILE A 16 -4.40 -7.50 1.31
CA ILE A 16 -4.08 -6.13 1.72
C ILE A 16 -3.62 -5.29 0.52
N ALA A 17 -2.76 -5.83 -0.36
CA ALA A 17 -2.25 -5.11 -1.52
C ALA A 17 -3.36 -4.76 -2.53
N ILE A 18 -4.30 -5.66 -2.78
CA ILE A 18 -5.45 -5.41 -3.65
C ILE A 18 -6.31 -4.28 -3.09
N LEU A 19 -6.71 -4.37 -1.82
CA LEU A 19 -7.55 -3.35 -1.18
C LEU A 19 -6.82 -2.00 -1.08
N ALA A 20 -5.51 -2.00 -0.79
CA ALA A 20 -4.70 -0.79 -0.79
C ALA A 20 -4.69 -0.12 -2.18
N THR A 21 -4.57 -0.89 -3.27
CA THR A 21 -4.61 -0.35 -4.63
C THR A 21 -5.96 0.31 -4.94
N PHE A 22 -7.07 -0.36 -4.57
CA PHE A 22 -8.41 0.22 -4.71
C PHE A 22 -8.60 1.50 -3.90
N HIS A 23 -7.96 1.61 -2.75
CA HIS A 23 -8.05 2.81 -1.91
C HIS A 23 -7.15 3.96 -2.37
N ILE A 24 -5.97 3.66 -2.90
CA ILE A 24 -4.99 4.69 -3.30
C ILE A 24 -5.53 5.60 -4.39
N LEU A 25 -6.24 5.07 -5.38
CA LEU A 25 -6.75 5.87 -6.48
C LEU A 25 -7.75 6.95 -6.00
N PRO A 26 -8.83 6.64 -5.26
CA PRO A 26 -9.73 7.65 -4.73
C PRO A 26 -9.09 8.57 -3.70
N SER A 27 -8.21 8.07 -2.82
CA SER A 27 -7.56 8.89 -1.80
C SER A 27 -6.60 9.92 -2.40
N HIS A 28 -5.80 9.55 -3.40
CA HIS A 28 -4.92 10.49 -4.08
C HIS A 28 -5.70 11.50 -4.93
N LEU A 29 -6.83 11.09 -5.53
CA LEU A 29 -7.73 12.01 -6.19
C LEU A 29 -8.31 13.02 -5.20
N SER A 30 -8.79 12.58 -4.04
CA SER A 30 -9.26 13.46 -2.97
C SER A 30 -8.25 14.54 -2.62
N THR A 31 -7.01 14.11 -2.36
CA THR A 31 -5.93 14.97 -1.88
C THR A 31 -5.52 16.04 -2.90
N SER A 32 -5.62 15.77 -4.20
CA SER A 32 -5.11 16.67 -5.24
C SER A 32 -6.18 17.42 -6.03
N ALA A 33 -7.37 16.83 -6.18
CA ALA A 33 -8.38 17.36 -7.07
C ALA A 33 -8.93 18.72 -6.62
N MET A 34 -9.06 18.95 -5.31
CA MET A 34 -9.61 20.21 -4.82
C MET A 34 -8.68 21.40 -5.08
N TRP A 35 -7.36 21.20 -5.10
CA TRP A 35 -6.43 22.28 -5.52
C TRP A 35 -6.71 22.76 -6.95
N PHE A 36 -6.94 21.83 -7.87
CA PHE A 36 -7.31 22.15 -9.24
C PHE A 36 -8.71 22.75 -9.32
N ASN A 37 -9.66 22.22 -8.54
CA ASN A 37 -11.04 22.68 -8.54
C ASN A 37 -11.18 24.12 -8.02
N VAL A 38 -10.49 24.44 -6.90
CA VAL A 38 -10.42 25.80 -6.35
C VAL A 38 -9.74 26.76 -7.32
N TYR A 39 -8.70 26.32 -8.02
CA TYR A 39 -8.08 27.13 -9.06
C TYR A 39 -9.05 27.46 -10.21
N MET A 40 -9.83 26.47 -10.68
CA MET A 40 -10.82 26.67 -11.74
C MET A 40 -11.98 27.56 -11.28
N GLU A 41 -12.40 27.44 -10.04
CA GLU A 41 -13.41 28.27 -9.42
C GLU A 41 -12.93 29.73 -9.27
N TRP A 42 -11.73 29.93 -8.72
CA TRP A 42 -11.12 31.26 -8.62
C TRP A 42 -11.02 31.93 -9.99
N LYS A 43 -10.63 31.18 -11.02
CA LYS A 43 -10.57 31.67 -12.41
C LYS A 43 -11.97 32.06 -12.90
N ALA A 44 -12.98 31.26 -12.65
CA ALA A 44 -14.37 31.57 -13.02
C ALA A 44 -14.83 32.92 -12.43
N TYR A 45 -14.52 33.14 -11.15
CA TYR A 45 -14.90 34.38 -10.48
C TYR A 45 -14.10 35.62 -10.97
N ARG A 46 -12.79 35.42 -11.19
CA ARG A 46 -11.90 36.52 -11.65
C ARG A 46 -12.23 36.99 -13.06
N GLU A 47 -12.61 36.07 -13.94
CA GLU A 47 -12.89 36.33 -15.34
C GLU A 47 -14.39 36.57 -15.63
N ASN A 48 -15.24 36.53 -14.60
CA ASN A 48 -16.71 36.58 -14.71
C ASN A 48 -17.27 35.51 -15.67
N ARG A 49 -16.73 34.29 -15.61
CA ARG A 49 -17.07 33.18 -16.50
C ARG A 49 -17.81 32.08 -15.71
N GLU A 50 -19.11 32.30 -15.50
CA GLU A 50 -19.96 31.38 -14.74
C GLU A 50 -20.06 29.98 -15.37
N GLU A 51 -19.87 29.86 -16.69
CA GLU A 51 -19.85 28.57 -17.38
C GLU A 51 -18.75 27.61 -16.88
N LEU A 52 -17.65 28.10 -16.33
CA LEU A 52 -16.60 27.26 -15.69
C LEU A 52 -17.11 26.59 -14.42
N LEU A 53 -18.09 27.17 -13.74
CA LEU A 53 -18.65 26.63 -12.50
C LEU A 53 -19.42 25.32 -12.74
N GLU A 54 -19.89 25.08 -13.98
CA GLU A 54 -20.48 23.76 -14.34
C GLU A 54 -19.45 22.63 -14.15
N PHE A 55 -18.24 22.83 -14.65
CA PHE A 55 -17.15 21.87 -14.45
C PHE A 55 -16.82 21.70 -12.96
N VAL A 56 -16.60 22.81 -12.25
CA VAL A 56 -16.23 22.84 -10.83
C VAL A 56 -17.23 22.01 -10.00
N ARG A 57 -18.52 22.21 -10.22
CA ARG A 57 -19.59 21.50 -9.52
C ARG A 57 -19.63 19.99 -9.84
N LYS A 58 -19.45 19.63 -11.13
CA LYS A 58 -19.43 18.22 -11.56
C LYS A 58 -18.20 17.49 -11.02
N PHE A 59 -17.05 18.19 -10.96
CA PHE A 59 -15.84 17.61 -10.41
C PHE A 59 -15.95 17.42 -8.88
N ALA A 60 -16.56 18.37 -8.16
CA ALA A 60 -16.85 18.21 -6.74
C ALA A 60 -17.83 17.04 -6.47
N LEU A 61 -18.83 16.84 -7.34
CA LEU A 61 -19.74 15.68 -7.24
C LEU A 61 -19.00 14.34 -7.43
N LEU A 62 -18.07 14.29 -8.38
CA LEU A 62 -17.20 13.11 -8.55
C LEU A 62 -16.42 12.82 -7.25
N LEU A 63 -15.87 13.86 -6.59
CA LEU A 63 -15.16 13.67 -5.32
C LEU A 63 -16.06 13.09 -4.24
N ILE A 64 -17.31 13.56 -4.11
CA ILE A 64 -18.24 12.98 -3.14
C ILE A 64 -18.47 11.50 -3.42
N VAL A 65 -18.81 11.14 -4.65
CA VAL A 65 -19.20 9.76 -4.99
C VAL A 65 -17.97 8.84 -4.99
N PHE A 66 -16.93 9.20 -5.72
CA PHE A 66 -15.80 8.31 -5.94
C PHE A 66 -14.75 8.41 -4.82
N ALA A 67 -14.35 9.64 -4.43
CA ALA A 67 -13.31 9.77 -3.42
C ALA A 67 -13.82 9.47 -2.01
N TYR A 68 -15.01 9.95 -1.64
CA TYR A 68 -15.47 9.79 -0.25
C TYR A 68 -16.34 8.55 -0.03
N ILE A 69 -17.31 8.24 -0.88
CA ILE A 69 -18.11 7.01 -0.66
C ILE A 69 -17.24 5.78 -0.94
N PHE A 70 -16.70 5.66 -2.15
CA PHE A 70 -15.90 4.49 -2.52
C PHE A 70 -14.55 4.45 -1.78
N GLY A 71 -13.88 5.61 -1.63
CA GLY A 71 -12.63 5.74 -0.89
C GLY A 71 -12.75 5.35 0.57
N SER A 72 -13.81 5.80 1.27
CA SER A 72 -14.05 5.43 2.67
C SER A 72 -14.33 3.94 2.83
N LEU A 73 -15.17 3.35 1.97
CA LEU A 73 -15.45 1.91 1.99
C LEU A 73 -14.18 1.08 1.79
N SER A 74 -13.34 1.46 0.83
CA SER A 74 -12.08 0.77 0.58
C SER A 74 -11.06 0.97 1.70
N GLY A 75 -11.03 2.14 2.34
CA GLY A 75 -10.22 2.43 3.53
C GLY A 75 -10.60 1.55 4.72
N VAL A 76 -11.91 1.46 5.03
CA VAL A 76 -12.43 0.52 6.04
C VAL A 76 -12.07 -0.91 5.67
N GLY A 77 -12.16 -1.28 4.38
CA GLY A 77 -11.74 -2.60 3.89
C GLY A 77 -10.27 -2.91 4.20
N ILE A 78 -9.34 -1.94 4.06
CA ILE A 78 -7.93 -2.13 4.46
C ILE A 78 -7.80 -2.40 5.95
N TRP A 79 -8.53 -1.66 6.80
CA TRP A 79 -8.52 -1.87 8.24
C TRP A 79 -8.94 -3.30 8.60
N PHE A 80 -10.07 -3.79 8.09
CA PHE A 80 -10.51 -5.17 8.33
C PHE A 80 -9.51 -6.18 7.79
N ALA A 81 -9.00 -6.01 6.58
CA ALA A 81 -8.03 -6.93 6.00
C ALA A 81 -6.73 -7.00 6.82
N THR A 82 -6.22 -5.86 7.29
CA THR A 82 -4.99 -5.85 8.11
C THR A 82 -5.22 -6.43 9.51
N MET A 83 -6.41 -6.21 10.10
CA MET A 83 -6.76 -6.78 11.41
C MET A 83 -6.84 -8.31 11.39
N VAL A 84 -7.34 -8.91 10.31
CA VAL A 84 -7.42 -10.37 10.21
C VAL A 84 -6.14 -10.99 9.68
N ALA A 85 -5.48 -10.33 8.72
CA ALA A 85 -4.32 -10.89 8.02
C ALA A 85 -2.98 -10.65 8.75
N SER A 86 -2.89 -9.60 9.55
CA SER A 86 -1.67 -9.21 10.27
C SER A 86 -2.00 -8.52 11.60
N PRO A 87 -2.75 -9.17 12.50
CA PRO A 87 -3.30 -8.52 13.70
C PRO A 87 -2.22 -7.94 14.62
N ARG A 88 -1.12 -8.66 14.81
CA ARG A 88 0.00 -8.20 15.63
C ARG A 88 0.80 -7.09 14.94
N GLY A 89 0.90 -7.15 13.61
CA GLY A 89 1.56 -6.11 12.82
C GLY A 89 0.81 -4.79 12.88
N ILE A 90 -0.50 -4.80 12.64
CA ILE A 90 -1.32 -3.57 12.72
C ILE A 90 -1.38 -3.02 14.14
N SER A 91 -1.48 -3.90 15.16
CA SER A 91 -1.43 -3.51 16.57
C SER A 91 -0.13 -2.77 16.90
N GLY A 92 1.02 -3.30 16.48
CA GLY A 92 2.32 -2.65 16.70
C GLY A 92 2.40 -1.27 16.04
N ILE A 93 1.88 -1.11 14.83
CA ILE A 93 1.84 0.17 14.13
C ILE A 93 0.89 1.17 14.82
N ILE A 94 -0.29 0.73 15.24
CA ILE A 94 -1.27 1.59 15.93
C ILE A 94 -0.70 2.09 17.26
N HIS A 95 -0.19 1.19 18.11
CA HIS A 95 0.34 1.57 19.42
C HIS A 95 1.55 2.49 19.32
N ASN A 96 2.38 2.31 18.29
CA ASN A 96 3.53 3.20 18.08
C ASN A 96 3.11 4.59 17.58
N TYR A 97 2.03 4.68 16.80
CA TYR A 97 1.58 5.90 16.13
C TYR A 97 0.17 6.33 16.53
N VAL A 98 -0.28 6.03 17.76
CA VAL A 98 -1.64 6.34 18.23
C VAL A 98 -2.02 7.82 18.03
N TRP A 99 -1.10 8.73 18.35
CA TRP A 99 -1.32 10.17 18.16
C TRP A 99 -1.30 10.57 16.67
N GLY A 100 -0.52 9.90 15.83
CA GLY A 100 -0.55 10.08 14.39
C GLY A 100 -1.91 9.68 13.80
N TRP A 101 -2.43 8.52 14.20
CA TRP A 101 -3.75 8.06 13.79
C TRP A 101 -4.87 8.98 14.30
N ALA A 102 -4.82 9.41 15.56
CA ALA A 102 -5.81 10.32 16.12
C ALA A 102 -5.84 11.67 15.38
N THR A 103 -4.67 12.22 15.07
CA THR A 103 -4.56 13.47 14.30
C THR A 103 -5.05 13.29 12.86
N GLU A 104 -4.71 12.18 12.23
CA GLU A 104 -5.20 11.86 10.89
C GLU A 104 -6.72 11.82 10.83
N TRP A 105 -7.37 11.18 11.82
CA TRP A 105 -8.83 11.13 11.92
C TRP A 105 -9.47 12.52 12.01
N VAL A 106 -8.86 13.47 12.72
CA VAL A 106 -9.35 14.86 12.79
C VAL A 106 -9.34 15.50 11.38
N PHE A 107 -8.23 15.36 10.65
CA PHE A 107 -8.13 15.89 9.28
C PHE A 107 -9.06 15.17 8.32
N PHE A 108 -9.24 13.85 8.45
CA PHE A 108 -10.22 13.10 7.67
C PHE A 108 -11.66 13.59 7.89
N ILE A 109 -12.05 13.92 9.12
CA ILE A 109 -13.36 14.53 9.40
C ILE A 109 -13.46 15.90 8.71
N ILE A 110 -12.41 16.72 8.76
CA ILE A 110 -12.37 18.02 8.06
C ILE A 110 -12.55 17.82 6.55
N GLU A 111 -11.94 16.81 5.97
CA GLU A 111 -12.11 16.47 4.57
C GLU A 111 -13.56 16.09 4.24
N VAL A 112 -14.12 15.13 4.98
CA VAL A 112 -15.48 14.63 4.73
C VAL A 112 -16.49 15.77 4.86
N LEU A 113 -16.42 16.54 5.94
CA LEU A 113 -17.31 17.69 6.13
C LEU A 113 -17.04 18.77 5.06
N GLY A 114 -15.78 19.04 4.78
CA GLY A 114 -15.36 20.07 3.84
C GLY A 114 -15.91 19.87 2.43
N ILE A 115 -15.90 18.64 1.89
CA ILE A 115 -16.44 18.39 0.54
C ILE A 115 -17.96 18.54 0.49
N PHE A 116 -18.69 18.08 1.54
CA PHE A 116 -20.13 18.25 1.60
C PHE A 116 -20.49 19.74 1.77
N VAL A 117 -19.82 20.46 2.67
CA VAL A 117 -20.05 21.90 2.85
C VAL A 117 -19.74 22.63 1.53
N TYR A 118 -18.60 22.36 0.90
CA TYR A 118 -18.24 22.94 -0.38
C TYR A 118 -19.33 22.71 -1.46
N TYR A 119 -19.78 21.49 -1.63
CA TYR A 119 -20.78 21.14 -2.66
C TYR A 119 -22.15 21.77 -2.40
N TYR A 120 -22.62 21.73 -1.14
CA TYR A 120 -23.98 22.19 -0.79
C TYR A 120 -24.10 23.70 -0.56
N THR A 121 -23.00 24.40 -0.37
CA THR A 121 -22.98 25.88 -0.24
C THR A 121 -22.74 26.59 -1.58
N PHE A 122 -22.57 25.84 -2.66
CA PHE A 122 -22.33 26.38 -3.99
C PHE A 122 -23.45 27.33 -4.41
N GLY A 123 -23.11 28.61 -4.64
CA GLY A 123 -24.07 29.67 -4.94
C GLY A 123 -24.93 30.17 -3.76
N LYS A 124 -24.68 29.69 -2.54
CA LYS A 124 -25.42 30.10 -1.32
C LYS A 124 -24.59 30.96 -0.37
N VAL A 125 -23.29 30.97 -0.53
CA VAL A 125 -22.35 31.84 0.22
C VAL A 125 -21.60 32.75 -0.76
N ASP A 126 -20.94 33.76 -0.25
CA ASP A 126 -20.15 34.66 -1.10
C ASP A 126 -18.94 33.92 -1.71
N LYS A 127 -18.47 34.43 -2.85
CA LYS A 127 -17.40 33.83 -3.66
C LYS A 127 -16.11 33.57 -2.86
N LYS A 128 -15.74 34.50 -1.98
CA LYS A 128 -14.50 34.40 -1.17
C LYS A 128 -14.64 33.30 -0.12
N THR A 129 -15.75 33.25 0.59
CA THR A 129 -16.04 32.24 1.60
C THR A 129 -16.06 30.84 0.96
N HIS A 130 -16.66 30.68 -0.23
CA HIS A 130 -16.68 29.40 -0.93
C HIS A 130 -15.28 28.91 -1.32
N LEU A 131 -14.42 29.80 -1.83
CA LEU A 131 -13.02 29.48 -2.11
C LEU A 131 -12.25 29.06 -0.85
N ILE A 132 -12.49 29.75 0.29
CA ILE A 132 -11.84 29.41 1.57
C ILE A 132 -12.27 28.01 2.03
N ILE A 133 -13.54 27.65 1.91
CA ILE A 133 -14.05 26.29 2.21
C ILE A 133 -13.29 25.24 1.38
N GLY A 134 -13.15 25.49 0.07
CA GLY A 134 -12.39 24.62 -0.81
C GLY A 134 -10.90 24.50 -0.43
N LEU A 135 -10.26 25.58 -0.02
CA LEU A 135 -8.87 25.58 0.44
C LEU A 135 -8.70 24.83 1.77
N ILE A 136 -9.63 25.01 2.73
CA ILE A 136 -9.61 24.26 4.00
C ILE A 136 -9.68 22.75 3.72
N PHE A 137 -10.59 22.35 2.84
CA PHE A 137 -10.65 20.95 2.40
C PHE A 137 -9.34 20.49 1.76
N ALA A 138 -8.79 21.24 0.80
CA ALA A 138 -7.57 20.86 0.08
C ALA A 138 -6.37 20.71 1.03
N ILE A 139 -6.22 21.61 1.99
CA ILE A 139 -5.17 21.56 3.02
C ILE A 139 -5.40 20.38 3.96
N GLY A 140 -6.64 20.16 4.42
CA GLY A 140 -7.00 19.05 5.28
C GLY A 140 -6.62 17.71 4.65
N SER A 141 -7.05 17.48 3.41
CA SER A 141 -6.77 16.26 2.66
C SER A 141 -5.27 16.04 2.41
N TRP A 142 -4.54 17.10 2.09
CA TRP A 142 -3.08 17.00 1.92
C TRP A 142 -2.37 16.70 3.24
N THR A 143 -2.86 17.22 4.37
CA THR A 143 -2.33 16.94 5.71
C THR A 143 -2.59 15.49 6.12
N THR A 144 -3.79 14.95 5.86
CA THR A 144 -4.10 13.52 6.05
C THR A 144 -3.07 12.65 5.32
N MET A 145 -2.81 12.93 4.05
CA MET A 145 -1.80 12.19 3.28
C MET A 145 -0.39 12.33 3.90
N ALA A 146 0.00 13.51 4.37
CA ALA A 146 1.30 13.73 5.01
C ALA A 146 1.48 12.82 6.24
N ILE A 147 0.42 12.68 7.06
CA ILE A 147 0.44 11.82 8.25
C ILE A 147 0.51 10.35 7.86
N ILE A 148 -0.33 9.90 6.91
CA ILE A 148 -0.33 8.51 6.45
C ILE A 148 1.01 8.12 5.82
N VAL A 149 1.64 9.01 5.05
CA VAL A 149 2.96 8.73 4.48
C VAL A 149 4.03 8.56 5.56
N GLY A 150 3.93 9.24 6.70
CA GLY A 150 4.81 9.01 7.84
C GLY A 150 4.73 7.58 8.36
N ILE A 151 3.53 7.04 8.49
CA ILE A 151 3.28 5.67 8.93
C ILE A 151 3.73 4.66 7.84
N LEU A 152 3.42 4.92 6.58
CA LEU A 152 3.82 4.04 5.46
C LEU A 152 5.34 4.01 5.24
N SER A 153 6.03 5.14 5.39
CA SER A 153 7.49 5.21 5.26
C SER A 153 8.19 4.48 6.40
N PHE A 154 7.61 4.49 7.62
CA PHE A 154 8.10 3.72 8.76
C PHE A 154 8.13 2.20 8.49
N MET A 155 7.18 1.68 7.73
CA MET A 155 7.17 0.28 7.34
C MET A 155 8.28 -0.09 6.35
N ILE A 156 8.98 0.91 5.77
CA ILE A 156 10.16 0.71 4.90
C ILE A 156 11.44 1.03 5.66
N SER A 157 11.42 2.06 6.50
CA SER A 157 12.58 2.51 7.27
C SER A 157 12.14 3.02 8.63
N THR A 158 12.54 2.34 9.68
CA THR A 158 12.25 2.76 11.07
C THR A 158 13.11 3.94 11.52
N GLY A 159 14.05 4.39 10.71
CA GLY A 159 15.02 5.43 11.09
C GLY A 159 15.79 5.03 12.36
N LYS A 160 15.80 5.89 13.36
CA LYS A 160 16.43 5.64 14.66
C LYS A 160 15.46 5.07 15.71
N TRP A 161 14.21 4.78 15.34
CA TRP A 161 13.20 4.31 16.28
C TRP A 161 13.60 3.00 16.98
N ASN A 162 14.21 2.06 16.29
CA ASN A 162 14.67 0.80 16.88
C ASN A 162 15.67 1.02 18.03
N LEU A 163 16.38 2.16 18.06
CA LEU A 163 17.36 2.48 19.08
C LEU A 163 16.77 3.21 20.29
N ASN A 164 15.83 4.12 20.05
CA ASN A 164 15.35 5.06 21.07
C ASN A 164 13.84 5.07 21.30
N GLY A 165 13.05 4.34 20.52
CA GLY A 165 11.60 4.27 20.62
C GLY A 165 10.84 5.58 20.39
N ASN A 166 11.54 6.64 19.90
CA ASN A 166 10.95 7.95 19.75
C ASN A 166 10.06 8.04 18.51
N PHE A 167 8.83 8.52 18.69
CA PHE A 167 7.85 8.72 17.63
C PHE A 167 8.41 9.48 16.42
N PHE A 168 9.02 10.65 16.65
CA PHE A 168 9.46 11.53 15.59
C PHE A 168 10.60 10.96 14.75
N TYR A 169 11.50 10.18 15.34
CA TYR A 169 12.58 9.53 14.59
C TYR A 169 12.09 8.39 13.70
N GLY A 170 10.99 7.73 14.09
CA GLY A 170 10.35 6.74 13.24
C GLY A 170 9.49 7.39 12.17
N PHE A 171 8.73 8.43 12.51
CA PHE A 171 7.83 9.13 11.60
C PHE A 171 8.59 9.90 10.51
N PHE A 172 9.54 10.75 10.91
CA PHE A 172 10.41 11.52 10.00
C PHE A 172 11.68 10.75 9.65
N ASN A 173 11.54 9.46 9.34
CA ASN A 173 12.65 8.63 8.89
C ASN A 173 13.22 9.11 7.53
N PRO A 174 14.40 8.65 7.10
CA PRO A 174 15.05 9.12 5.88
C PRO A 174 14.20 8.98 4.60
N ASN A 175 13.24 8.03 4.58
CA ASN A 175 12.38 7.82 3.41
C ASN A 175 11.12 8.72 3.41
N TYR A 176 10.78 9.38 4.52
CA TYR A 176 9.54 10.15 4.66
C TYR A 176 9.40 11.26 3.62
N PHE A 177 10.31 12.24 3.62
CA PHE A 177 10.20 13.39 2.72
C PHE A 177 10.26 13.01 1.23
N PRO A 178 11.20 12.15 0.78
CA PRO A 178 11.19 11.69 -0.60
C PRO A 178 9.88 10.98 -1.00
N HIS A 179 9.34 10.14 -0.12
CA HIS A 179 8.07 9.45 -0.36
C HIS A 179 6.88 10.43 -0.42
N PHE A 180 6.82 11.36 0.53
CA PHE A 180 5.76 12.36 0.62
C PHE A 180 5.76 13.29 -0.60
N LEU A 181 6.92 13.83 -1.00
CA LEU A 181 7.04 14.72 -2.15
C LEU A 181 6.73 13.97 -3.46
N LEU A 182 7.20 12.74 -3.62
CA LEU A 182 6.87 11.92 -4.79
C LEU A 182 5.36 11.72 -4.90
N ARG A 183 4.67 11.37 -3.83
CA ARG A 183 3.21 11.19 -3.83
C ARG A 183 2.49 12.52 -4.09
N THR A 184 2.91 13.59 -3.41
CA THR A 184 2.32 14.94 -3.60
C THR A 184 2.35 15.38 -5.06
N VAL A 185 3.44 15.11 -5.77
CA VAL A 185 3.54 15.51 -7.17
C VAL A 185 2.75 14.56 -8.08
N LEU A 186 2.95 13.24 -7.94
CA LEU A 186 2.29 12.25 -8.81
C LEU A 186 0.76 12.27 -8.73
N MET A 187 0.17 12.60 -7.57
CA MET A 187 -1.28 12.64 -7.44
C MET A 187 -1.95 13.68 -8.35
N PHE A 188 -1.25 14.74 -8.76
CA PHE A 188 -1.79 15.70 -9.70
C PHE A 188 -1.96 15.13 -11.13
N SER A 189 -1.24 14.07 -11.49
CA SER A 189 -1.50 13.33 -12.74
C SER A 189 -2.84 12.59 -12.68
N ILE A 190 -3.23 12.07 -11.51
CA ILE A 190 -4.54 11.47 -11.27
C ILE A 190 -5.64 12.54 -11.41
N THR A 191 -5.46 13.68 -10.75
CA THR A 191 -6.38 14.83 -10.90
C THR A 191 -6.53 15.26 -12.35
N ALA A 192 -5.43 15.39 -13.08
CA ALA A 192 -5.45 15.78 -14.50
C ALA A 192 -6.29 14.82 -15.34
N LEU A 193 -6.10 13.50 -15.15
CA LEU A 193 -6.85 12.49 -15.88
C LEU A 193 -8.35 12.53 -15.55
N TYR A 194 -8.71 12.62 -14.26
CA TYR A 194 -10.11 12.69 -13.85
C TYR A 194 -10.77 14.02 -14.22
N ALA A 195 -10.03 15.12 -14.23
CA ALA A 195 -10.53 16.41 -14.75
C ALA A 195 -10.87 16.31 -16.23
N ILE A 196 -10.00 15.68 -17.05
CA ILE A 196 -10.29 15.42 -18.47
C ILE A 196 -11.52 14.49 -18.61
N PHE A 197 -11.59 13.42 -17.83
CA PHE A 197 -12.72 12.49 -17.85
C PHE A 197 -14.07 13.21 -17.57
N ILE A 198 -14.11 14.11 -16.59
CA ILE A 198 -15.32 14.86 -16.21
C ILE A 198 -15.76 15.85 -17.30
N THR A 199 -14.86 16.31 -18.18
CA THR A 199 -15.26 17.16 -19.30
C THR A 199 -16.29 16.53 -20.21
N ASN A 200 -16.37 15.20 -20.27
CA ASN A 200 -17.39 14.49 -21.06
C ASN A 200 -18.83 14.74 -20.57
N PHE A 201 -18.99 15.22 -19.36
CA PHE A 201 -20.29 15.54 -18.77
C PHE A 201 -20.58 17.06 -18.77
N VAL A 202 -19.62 17.91 -19.18
CA VAL A 202 -19.79 19.36 -19.32
C VAL A 202 -20.44 19.66 -20.67
N LYS A 203 -21.30 20.67 -20.75
CA LYS A 203 -22.01 21.00 -21.99
C LYS A 203 -21.24 21.98 -22.87
N ASN A 204 -20.59 22.98 -22.26
CA ASN A 204 -19.92 24.06 -22.97
C ASN A 204 -18.56 23.59 -23.53
N GLU A 205 -18.44 23.59 -24.88
CA GLU A 205 -17.22 23.14 -25.58
C GLU A 205 -15.97 24.01 -25.27
N ASN A 206 -16.15 25.31 -25.07
CA ASN A 206 -15.03 26.19 -24.72
C ASN A 206 -14.49 25.84 -23.32
N VAL A 207 -15.38 25.53 -22.37
CA VAL A 207 -15.01 25.06 -21.04
C VAL A 207 -14.29 23.72 -21.11
N LYS A 208 -14.82 22.76 -21.89
CA LYS A 208 -14.15 21.44 -22.09
C LYS A 208 -12.72 21.64 -22.58
N ASN A 209 -12.55 22.37 -23.68
CA ASN A 209 -11.23 22.59 -24.30
C ASN A 209 -10.25 23.27 -23.36
N GLU A 210 -10.71 24.24 -22.58
CA GLU A 210 -9.88 24.90 -21.59
C GLU A 210 -9.45 23.98 -20.46
N VAL A 211 -10.39 23.22 -19.88
CA VAL A 211 -10.10 22.26 -18.81
C VAL A 211 -9.14 21.18 -19.32
N ILE A 212 -9.37 20.62 -20.52
CA ILE A 212 -8.50 19.60 -21.11
C ILE A 212 -7.07 20.12 -21.23
N LYS A 213 -6.88 21.31 -21.78
CA LYS A 213 -5.52 21.91 -21.93
C LYS A 213 -4.84 22.15 -20.60
N LYS A 214 -5.55 22.72 -19.61
CA LYS A 214 -4.98 23.00 -18.28
C LYS A 214 -4.67 21.73 -17.51
N ALA A 215 -5.58 20.76 -17.55
CA ALA A 215 -5.39 19.46 -16.91
C ALA A 215 -4.24 18.69 -17.58
N SER A 216 -4.15 18.71 -18.92
CA SER A 216 -3.05 18.08 -19.64
C SER A 216 -1.69 18.70 -19.27
N LEU A 217 -1.58 20.01 -19.20
CA LEU A 217 -0.36 20.68 -18.74
C LEU A 217 -0.02 20.30 -17.29
N LEU A 218 -1.01 20.27 -16.40
CA LEU A 218 -0.83 19.82 -15.01
C LEU A 218 -0.30 18.39 -14.96
N GLY A 219 -0.86 17.48 -15.77
CA GLY A 219 -0.44 16.08 -15.83
C GLY A 219 0.99 15.91 -16.36
N ILE A 220 1.36 16.64 -17.41
CA ILE A 220 2.74 16.67 -17.96
C ILE A 220 3.73 17.14 -16.88
N LEU A 221 3.46 18.28 -16.27
CA LEU A 221 4.32 18.85 -15.22
C LEU A 221 4.43 17.90 -14.02
N SER A 222 3.33 17.31 -13.60
CA SER A 222 3.29 16.35 -12.50
C SER A 222 4.23 15.16 -12.77
N ILE A 223 4.17 14.54 -13.93
CA ILE A 223 5.02 13.40 -14.28
C ILE A 223 6.49 13.83 -14.36
N LEU A 224 6.81 14.94 -15.03
CA LEU A 224 8.19 15.40 -15.17
C LEU A 224 8.82 15.76 -13.82
N ILE A 225 8.09 16.50 -12.98
CA ILE A 225 8.58 16.91 -11.65
C ILE A 225 8.69 15.68 -10.71
N SER A 226 7.93 14.62 -10.94
CA SER A 226 8.02 13.40 -10.12
C SER A 226 9.33 12.63 -10.32
N ILE A 227 10.01 12.78 -11.45
CA ILE A 227 11.26 12.04 -11.77
C ILE A 227 12.36 12.26 -10.73
N PRO A 228 12.77 13.49 -10.39
CA PRO A 228 13.76 13.69 -9.35
C PRO A 228 13.31 13.18 -7.97
N PHE A 229 12.02 13.28 -7.62
CA PHE A 229 11.53 12.75 -6.36
C PHE A 229 11.50 11.21 -6.33
N LEU A 230 11.24 10.56 -7.46
CA LEU A 230 11.39 9.11 -7.58
C LEU A 230 12.86 8.69 -7.37
N TYR A 231 13.80 9.41 -7.95
CA TYR A 231 15.23 9.17 -7.72
C TYR A 231 15.60 9.33 -6.24
N LEU A 232 15.15 10.40 -5.58
CA LEU A 232 15.38 10.64 -4.17
C LEU A 232 14.73 9.54 -3.29
N TYR A 233 13.52 9.10 -3.64
CA TYR A 233 12.85 7.99 -2.96
C TYR A 233 13.68 6.71 -3.03
N LEU A 234 14.13 6.32 -4.21
CA LEU A 234 14.97 5.12 -4.40
C LEU A 234 16.31 5.25 -3.66
N LYS A 235 16.93 6.44 -3.68
CA LYS A 235 18.17 6.70 -2.95
C LYS A 235 18.00 6.59 -1.43
N SER A 236 16.86 7.00 -0.89
CA SER A 236 16.55 6.99 0.55
C SER A 236 16.18 5.62 1.10
N LEU A 237 16.01 4.60 0.25
CA LEU A 237 15.72 3.24 0.68
C LEU A 237 16.86 2.69 1.56
N PRO A 238 16.54 1.93 2.62
CA PRO A 238 17.54 1.28 3.44
C PRO A 238 18.32 0.20 2.67
N SER A 239 19.49 -0.19 3.19
CA SER A 239 20.39 -1.16 2.53
C SER A 239 19.69 -2.47 2.19
N TYR A 240 18.95 -3.04 3.14
CA TYR A 240 18.24 -4.29 2.91
C TYR A 240 17.22 -4.20 1.76
N SER A 241 16.48 -3.08 1.62
CA SER A 241 15.55 -2.88 0.51
C SER A 241 16.29 -2.78 -0.83
N LYS A 242 17.47 -2.15 -0.85
CA LYS A 242 18.31 -2.06 -2.05
C LYS A 242 18.86 -3.42 -2.47
N GLU A 243 19.18 -4.30 -1.53
CA GLU A 243 19.61 -5.67 -1.78
C GLU A 243 18.46 -6.52 -2.35
N ILE A 244 17.24 -6.36 -1.83
CA ILE A 244 16.06 -7.14 -2.25
C ILE A 244 15.52 -6.67 -3.60
N TYR A 245 15.65 -5.38 -3.93
CA TYR A 245 15.11 -4.80 -5.16
C TYR A 245 15.50 -5.59 -6.43
N PRO A 246 16.80 -5.86 -6.72
CA PRO A 246 17.18 -6.61 -7.91
C PRO A 246 16.74 -8.08 -7.88
N LEU A 247 16.59 -8.68 -6.69
CA LEU A 247 16.24 -10.09 -6.53
C LEU A 247 14.76 -10.38 -6.78
N LEU A 248 13.88 -9.51 -6.31
CA LEU A 248 12.43 -9.76 -6.31
C LEU A 248 11.62 -8.87 -7.25
N VAL A 249 12.10 -7.69 -7.59
CA VAL A 249 11.39 -6.79 -8.51
C VAL A 249 11.69 -7.19 -9.95
N THR A 250 10.83 -8.03 -10.50
CA THR A 250 10.97 -8.56 -11.86
C THR A 250 10.91 -7.46 -12.93
N LYS A 251 11.47 -7.74 -14.13
CA LYS A 251 11.38 -6.83 -15.27
C LYS A 251 9.93 -6.52 -15.63
N GLY A 252 9.04 -7.52 -15.59
CA GLY A 252 7.61 -7.34 -15.86
C GLY A 252 6.94 -6.36 -14.89
N LEU A 253 7.28 -6.45 -13.59
CA LEU A 253 6.72 -5.54 -12.57
C LEU A 253 7.24 -4.10 -12.75
N LYS A 254 8.53 -3.92 -13.08
CA LYS A 254 9.09 -2.60 -13.42
C LYS A 254 8.40 -1.98 -14.63
N MET A 255 8.23 -2.77 -15.70
CA MET A 255 7.54 -2.32 -16.90
C MET A 255 6.06 -2.07 -16.65
N GLY A 256 5.40 -2.88 -15.80
CA GLY A 256 4.02 -2.66 -15.35
C GLY A 256 3.80 -1.32 -14.62
N PHE A 257 4.84 -0.74 -14.03
CA PHE A 257 4.81 0.60 -13.45
C PHE A 257 5.19 1.70 -14.46
N ILE A 258 6.27 1.48 -15.25
CA ILE A 258 6.84 2.52 -16.13
C ILE A 258 5.97 2.74 -17.37
N ILE A 259 5.49 1.66 -18.01
CA ILE A 259 4.70 1.79 -19.26
C ILE A 259 3.41 2.59 -19.06
N PRO A 260 2.58 2.35 -18.02
CA PRO A 260 1.43 3.19 -17.74
C PRO A 260 1.76 4.68 -17.56
N LEU A 261 2.88 5.01 -16.90
CA LEU A 261 3.31 6.40 -16.76
C LEU A 261 3.69 7.04 -18.11
N ILE A 262 4.40 6.30 -18.98
CA ILE A 262 4.74 6.78 -20.32
C ILE A 262 3.47 6.98 -21.16
N ILE A 263 2.55 6.01 -21.15
CA ILE A 263 1.29 6.11 -21.89
C ILE A 263 0.47 7.30 -21.38
N LEU A 264 0.40 7.49 -20.06
CA LEU A 264 -0.30 8.61 -19.45
C LEU A 264 0.34 9.95 -19.81
N PHE A 265 1.67 10.03 -19.82
CA PHE A 265 2.40 11.22 -20.27
C PHE A 265 2.08 11.55 -21.73
N LEU A 266 2.15 10.58 -22.63
CA LEU A 266 1.81 10.76 -24.05
C LEU A 266 0.34 11.14 -24.24
N TYR A 267 -0.56 10.56 -23.45
CA TYR A 267 -1.98 10.94 -23.44
C TYR A 267 -2.17 12.42 -23.11
N PHE A 268 -1.48 12.94 -22.10
CA PHE A 268 -1.54 14.36 -21.77
C PHE A 268 -0.91 15.23 -22.87
N VAL A 269 0.25 14.85 -23.42
CA VAL A 269 0.88 15.58 -24.53
C VAL A 269 -0.07 15.66 -25.72
N LEU A 270 -0.68 14.56 -26.14
CA LEU A 270 -1.60 14.54 -27.26
C LEU A 270 -2.86 15.39 -27.01
N ASN A 271 -3.40 15.39 -25.80
CA ASN A 271 -4.55 16.20 -25.45
C ASN A 271 -4.26 17.72 -25.40
N THR A 272 -2.99 18.16 -25.43
CA THR A 272 -2.67 19.58 -25.65
C THR A 272 -2.90 20.03 -27.08
N PHE A 273 -2.82 19.10 -28.05
CA PHE A 273 -2.95 19.38 -29.50
C PHE A 273 -4.30 18.97 -30.06
N THR A 274 -4.92 17.91 -29.52
CA THR A 274 -6.19 17.37 -30.00
C THR A 274 -7.06 16.93 -28.83
N THR A 275 -8.39 17.10 -28.96
CA THR A 275 -9.35 16.65 -27.94
C THR A 275 -9.91 15.25 -28.23
N LEU A 276 -9.41 14.54 -29.24
CA LEU A 276 -9.92 13.21 -29.63
C LEU A 276 -9.77 12.18 -28.52
N LEU A 277 -8.65 12.22 -27.78
CA LEU A 277 -8.38 11.27 -26.69
C LEU A 277 -9.05 11.66 -25.39
N SER A 278 -9.62 12.86 -25.26
CA SER A 278 -10.36 13.28 -24.05
C SER A 278 -11.79 12.74 -23.99
N LYS A 279 -12.27 12.06 -25.05
CA LYS A 279 -13.60 11.43 -25.08
C LYS A 279 -13.73 10.35 -24.00
N PHE A 280 -14.98 10.01 -23.67
CA PHE A 280 -15.32 9.10 -22.56
C PHE A 280 -14.52 7.80 -22.60
N LEU A 281 -14.56 7.06 -23.70
CA LEU A 281 -13.94 5.74 -23.79
C LEU A 281 -12.40 5.78 -23.69
N PRO A 282 -11.67 6.65 -24.41
CA PRO A 282 -10.22 6.78 -24.21
C PRO A 282 -9.83 7.22 -22.81
N SER A 283 -10.53 8.16 -22.19
CA SER A 283 -10.21 8.62 -20.83
C SER A 283 -10.53 7.53 -19.77
N LEU A 284 -11.60 6.76 -19.95
CA LEU A 284 -11.88 5.60 -19.10
C LEU A 284 -10.80 4.51 -19.23
N LEU A 285 -10.35 4.22 -20.45
CA LEU A 285 -9.26 3.28 -20.69
C LEU A 285 -7.96 3.75 -19.99
N MET A 286 -7.67 5.04 -20.02
CA MET A 286 -6.52 5.60 -19.32
C MET A 286 -6.63 5.46 -17.80
N ILE A 287 -7.83 5.57 -17.22
CA ILE A 287 -8.06 5.31 -15.78
C ILE A 287 -7.73 3.84 -15.46
N ILE A 288 -8.13 2.90 -16.30
CA ILE A 288 -7.84 1.46 -16.11
C ILE A 288 -6.32 1.21 -16.22
N ILE A 289 -5.65 1.81 -17.20
CA ILE A 289 -4.19 1.70 -17.37
C ILE A 289 -3.47 2.29 -16.14
N LEU A 290 -3.89 3.45 -15.67
CA LEU A 290 -3.35 4.08 -14.46
C LEU A 290 -3.52 3.18 -13.24
N PHE A 291 -4.70 2.56 -13.07
CA PHE A 291 -4.95 1.62 -11.98
C PHE A 291 -3.96 0.44 -12.00
N GLY A 292 -3.68 -0.12 -13.18
CA GLY A 292 -2.64 -1.15 -13.36
C GLY A 292 -1.24 -0.67 -12.96
N GLY A 293 -0.90 0.57 -13.31
CA GLY A 293 0.37 1.21 -12.91
C GLY A 293 0.49 1.40 -11.40
N ILE A 294 -0.58 1.86 -10.74
CA ILE A 294 -0.64 2.00 -9.28
C ILE A 294 -0.47 0.63 -8.61
N PHE A 295 -1.16 -0.40 -9.10
CA PHE A 295 -1.03 -1.75 -8.59
C PHE A 295 0.42 -2.25 -8.68
N ALA A 296 1.09 -2.06 -9.81
CA ALA A 296 2.49 -2.44 -9.98
C ALA A 296 3.42 -1.66 -9.02
N GLY A 297 3.20 -0.35 -8.86
CA GLY A 297 3.95 0.50 -7.91
C GLY A 297 3.79 0.06 -6.46
N GLU A 298 2.57 -0.24 -6.02
CA GLU A 298 2.30 -0.72 -4.65
C GLU A 298 2.87 -2.14 -4.43
N ARG A 299 2.87 -2.99 -5.44
CA ARG A 299 3.55 -4.30 -5.35
C ARG A 299 5.07 -4.15 -5.20
N ILE A 300 5.69 -3.20 -5.92
CA ILE A 300 7.12 -2.89 -5.73
C ILE A 300 7.36 -2.42 -4.30
N ARG A 301 6.56 -1.48 -3.80
CA ARG A 301 6.68 -0.96 -2.42
C ARG A 301 6.54 -2.07 -1.37
N GLU A 302 5.59 -2.98 -1.56
CA GLU A 302 5.41 -4.11 -0.64
C GLU A 302 6.61 -5.07 -0.66
N ILE A 303 7.19 -5.32 -1.81
CA ILE A 303 8.39 -6.14 -1.95
C ILE A 303 9.58 -5.51 -1.21
N LEU A 304 9.75 -4.19 -1.31
CA LEU A 304 10.88 -3.47 -0.73
C LEU A 304 10.95 -3.53 0.81
N ARG A 305 9.85 -3.86 1.49
CA ARG A 305 9.82 -4.01 2.95
C ARG A 305 10.13 -5.43 3.45
N LYS A 306 10.16 -6.42 2.57
CA LYS A 306 10.44 -7.81 2.95
C LYS A 306 11.82 -7.96 3.63
N PRO A 307 11.96 -8.87 4.59
CA PRO A 307 10.98 -9.82 5.14
C PRO A 307 10.10 -9.26 6.26
N TYR A 308 10.05 -7.93 6.45
CA TYR A 308 9.48 -7.28 7.63
C TYR A 308 8.08 -6.70 7.39
N ILE A 309 7.34 -6.55 8.50
CA ILE A 309 6.26 -5.57 8.65
C ILE A 309 6.85 -4.28 9.21
N ILE A 310 7.66 -4.39 10.28
CA ILE A 310 8.41 -3.28 10.88
C ILE A 310 9.88 -3.66 10.81
N PRO A 311 10.69 -3.00 9.98
CA PRO A 311 12.09 -3.35 9.76
C PRO A 311 12.92 -3.36 11.03
N GLY A 312 13.70 -4.45 11.22
CA GLY A 312 14.53 -4.61 12.40
C GLY A 312 13.76 -4.77 13.71
N PHE A 313 12.46 -5.11 13.63
CA PHE A 313 11.63 -5.38 14.81
C PHE A 313 10.71 -6.59 14.59
N MET A 314 9.83 -6.55 13.58
CA MET A 314 8.81 -7.58 13.36
C MET A 314 8.83 -8.11 11.93
N TYR A 315 8.87 -9.42 11.79
CA TYR A 315 8.80 -10.11 10.50
C TYR A 315 7.39 -10.15 9.90
N SER A 316 7.29 -10.52 8.63
CA SER A 316 6.02 -10.57 7.89
C SER A 316 5.04 -11.65 8.37
N ASN A 317 5.51 -12.63 9.13
CA ASN A 317 4.70 -13.63 9.83
C ASN A 317 4.27 -13.16 11.25
N CYS A 318 4.42 -11.87 11.55
CA CYS A 318 4.06 -11.27 12.84
C CYS A 318 4.91 -11.73 14.04
N ILE A 319 6.05 -12.37 13.82
CA ILE A 319 7.00 -12.75 14.87
C ILE A 319 7.91 -11.55 15.17
N ILE A 320 8.04 -11.17 16.44
CA ILE A 320 8.99 -10.16 16.90
C ILE A 320 10.38 -10.78 16.91
N GLY A 321 11.20 -10.40 15.93
CA GLY A 321 12.52 -10.97 15.73
C GLY A 321 13.62 -10.31 16.56
N PHE A 322 13.39 -9.09 17.05
CA PHE A 322 14.42 -8.29 17.72
C PHE A 322 13.86 -7.61 18.97
N ASP A 323 14.68 -7.55 20.01
CA ASP A 323 14.35 -6.83 21.24
C ASP A 323 14.21 -5.32 20.97
N HIS A 324 13.24 -4.71 21.61
CA HIS A 324 13.16 -3.26 21.70
C HIS A 324 13.24 -2.81 23.18
N LYS A 325 14.45 -2.74 23.70
CA LYS A 325 14.72 -2.50 25.14
C LYS A 325 14.01 -1.27 25.69
N VAL A 326 14.01 -0.15 24.96
CA VAL A 326 13.37 1.11 25.38
C VAL A 326 11.86 0.98 25.52
N LYS A 327 11.23 0.13 24.71
CA LYS A 327 9.78 -0.16 24.80
C LYS A 327 9.46 -1.32 25.73
N GLY A 328 10.45 -1.96 26.32
CA GLY A 328 10.25 -3.13 27.19
C GLY A 328 9.70 -4.35 26.44
N VAL A 329 9.99 -4.46 25.14
CA VAL A 329 9.52 -5.58 24.31
C VAL A 329 10.67 -6.52 24.02
N GLU A 330 10.53 -7.77 24.45
CA GLU A 330 11.45 -8.86 24.15
C GLU A 330 11.08 -9.52 22.81
N SER A 331 12.10 -10.04 22.11
CA SER A 331 11.86 -10.87 20.93
C SER A 331 11.19 -12.19 21.28
N ASP A 332 10.46 -12.76 20.33
CA ASP A 332 9.83 -14.07 20.48
C ASP A 332 10.84 -15.22 20.27
N VAL A 333 11.99 -14.93 19.67
CA VAL A 333 12.93 -15.94 19.12
C VAL A 333 13.37 -16.95 20.16
N SER A 334 13.86 -16.51 21.32
CA SER A 334 14.35 -17.41 22.37
C SER A 334 13.22 -18.33 22.91
N LYS A 335 12.00 -17.79 23.01
CA LYS A 335 10.83 -18.56 23.49
C LYS A 335 10.39 -19.58 22.44
N LEU A 336 10.35 -19.18 21.15
CA LEU A 336 9.94 -20.04 20.05
C LEU A 336 10.95 -21.17 19.81
N ASN A 337 12.22 -20.87 19.78
CA ASN A 337 13.28 -21.88 19.57
C ASN A 337 13.43 -22.82 20.78
N GLY A 338 13.18 -22.34 22.00
CA GLY A 338 13.31 -23.16 23.21
C GLY A 338 12.08 -24.05 23.50
N LYS A 339 10.88 -23.46 23.48
CA LYS A 339 9.64 -24.20 23.82
C LYS A 339 8.91 -24.76 22.60
N GLY A 340 9.23 -24.23 21.41
CA GLY A 340 8.50 -24.53 20.18
C GLY A 340 7.32 -23.58 19.94
N ILE A 341 6.99 -23.38 18.64
CA ILE A 341 5.91 -22.52 18.21
C ILE A 341 4.53 -23.08 18.56
N LEU A 342 4.38 -24.41 18.53
CA LEU A 342 3.12 -25.10 18.82
C LEU A 342 2.74 -25.04 20.31
N GLU A 343 3.71 -24.97 21.19
CA GLU A 343 3.45 -24.79 22.62
C GLU A 343 3.03 -23.35 22.94
N ILE A 344 3.62 -22.38 22.23
CA ILE A 344 3.36 -20.95 22.45
C ILE A 344 2.11 -20.48 21.71
N TYR A 345 1.78 -21.08 20.57
CA TYR A 345 0.61 -20.70 19.79
C TYR A 345 -0.68 -21.16 20.47
N PRO A 346 -1.53 -20.22 20.98
CA PRO A 346 -2.65 -20.59 21.87
C PRO A 346 -3.78 -21.35 21.17
N PHE A 347 -3.76 -21.41 19.85
CA PHE A 347 -4.77 -22.12 19.04
C PHE A 347 -4.25 -23.46 18.49
N THR A 348 -3.13 -23.95 19.02
CA THR A 348 -2.63 -25.29 18.66
C THR A 348 -3.59 -26.35 19.23
N PRO A 349 -4.13 -27.24 18.38
CA PRO A 349 -4.93 -28.38 18.90
C PRO A 349 -4.11 -29.21 19.85
N PRO A 350 -4.69 -29.69 20.99
CA PRO A 350 -3.94 -30.43 22.00
C PRO A 350 -3.19 -31.65 21.44
N GLU A 351 -3.80 -32.37 20.48
CA GLU A 351 -3.21 -33.54 19.83
C GLU A 351 -1.99 -33.22 18.94
N MET A 352 -1.77 -31.91 18.58
CA MET A 352 -0.62 -31.48 17.79
C MET A 352 0.54 -30.92 18.61
N LYS A 353 0.34 -30.71 19.92
CA LYS A 353 1.43 -30.32 20.83
C LYS A 353 2.46 -31.43 21.03
N ASN A 354 2.02 -32.70 20.98
CA ASN A 354 2.89 -33.88 21.04
C ASN A 354 3.06 -34.45 19.63
N ILE A 355 4.17 -34.10 18.99
CA ILE A 355 4.50 -34.54 17.62
C ILE A 355 4.92 -36.04 17.67
N ASN A 356 4.32 -36.85 16.79
CA ASN A 356 4.62 -38.26 16.61
C ASN A 356 4.44 -38.64 15.13
N GLU A 357 4.85 -39.85 14.76
CA GLU A 357 4.79 -40.34 13.37
C GLU A 357 3.39 -40.25 12.73
N LYS A 358 2.31 -40.40 13.52
CA LYS A 358 0.93 -40.38 13.00
C LYS A 358 0.43 -38.96 12.69
N ASN A 359 0.97 -37.95 13.37
CA ASN A 359 0.49 -36.57 13.22
C ASN A 359 1.55 -35.62 12.60
N ILE A 360 2.80 -36.05 12.39
CA ILE A 360 3.93 -35.20 11.98
C ILE A 360 3.64 -34.34 10.75
N VAL A 361 3.08 -34.91 9.69
CA VAL A 361 2.75 -34.19 8.46
C VAL A 361 1.61 -33.17 8.67
N LYS A 362 0.60 -33.55 9.48
CA LYS A 362 -0.53 -32.65 9.82
C LYS A 362 -0.04 -31.48 10.69
N THR A 363 0.85 -31.76 11.61
CA THR A 363 1.47 -30.78 12.50
C THR A 363 2.41 -29.84 11.69
N GLY A 364 3.21 -30.40 10.80
CA GLY A 364 4.03 -29.61 9.87
C GLY A 364 3.22 -28.67 8.98
N LYS A 365 2.02 -29.10 8.55
CA LYS A 365 1.09 -28.20 7.85
C LYS A 365 0.63 -27.03 8.72
N LEU A 366 0.37 -27.25 10.02
CA LEU A 366 0.01 -26.18 10.94
C LEU A 366 1.17 -25.18 11.12
N ILE A 367 2.40 -25.68 11.24
CA ILE A 367 3.60 -24.81 11.30
C ILE A 367 3.74 -24.00 10.01
N ALA A 368 3.55 -24.63 8.84
CA ALA A 368 3.56 -23.91 7.56
C ALA A 368 2.46 -22.85 7.47
N LEU A 369 1.28 -23.10 8.05
CA LEU A 369 0.22 -22.09 8.15
C LEU A 369 0.65 -20.89 9.02
N ILE A 370 1.34 -21.12 10.13
CA ILE A 370 1.81 -20.05 11.03
C ILE A 370 2.92 -19.23 10.36
N GLU A 371 3.95 -19.89 9.82
CA GLU A 371 5.16 -19.22 9.38
C GLU A 371 5.18 -18.84 7.90
N CYS A 372 4.62 -19.68 7.04
CA CYS A 372 4.79 -19.55 5.60
C CYS A 372 3.59 -18.89 4.91
N SER A 373 2.36 -19.08 5.44
CA SER A 373 1.11 -18.66 4.78
C SER A 373 0.96 -17.13 4.55
N PRO A 374 1.59 -16.23 5.31
CA PRO A 374 1.53 -14.81 5.02
C PRO A 374 2.08 -14.46 3.63
N CYS A 375 3.00 -15.27 3.10
CA CYS A 375 3.69 -15.04 1.84
C CYS A 375 3.46 -16.12 0.78
N HIS A 376 3.11 -17.36 1.19
CA HIS A 376 3.03 -18.54 0.35
C HIS A 376 1.64 -19.19 0.42
N SER A 377 1.12 -19.61 -0.75
CA SER A 377 -0.01 -20.51 -0.80
C SER A 377 0.44 -21.94 -0.43
N LEU A 378 -0.34 -22.62 0.42
CA LEU A 378 -0.13 -24.03 0.74
C LEU A 378 -0.81 -24.94 -0.29
N GLU A 379 -1.63 -24.38 -1.17
CA GLU A 379 -2.34 -25.10 -2.21
C GLU A 379 -1.44 -25.38 -3.43
N LYS A 380 -1.87 -26.29 -4.31
CA LYS A 380 -1.15 -26.60 -5.58
C LYS A 380 -1.02 -25.37 -6.49
N LYS A 381 -2.04 -24.50 -6.48
CA LYS A 381 -2.12 -23.27 -7.30
C LYS A 381 -2.30 -22.09 -6.37
N GLY A 382 -1.79 -20.94 -6.76
CA GLY A 382 -1.91 -19.70 -5.98
C GLY A 382 -0.65 -18.85 -6.01
N VAL A 383 -0.59 -17.88 -5.10
CA VAL A 383 0.56 -16.98 -4.99
C VAL A 383 1.75 -17.72 -4.38
N ARG A 384 2.83 -17.86 -5.13
CA ARG A 384 4.08 -18.54 -4.69
C ARG A 384 3.80 -19.87 -3.97
N PRO A 385 3.17 -20.85 -4.64
CA PRO A 385 2.77 -22.09 -3.98
C PRO A 385 3.98 -22.85 -3.45
N LEU A 386 3.93 -23.31 -2.21
CA LEU A 386 5.03 -24.06 -1.57
C LEU A 386 5.41 -25.28 -2.42
N LYS A 387 4.43 -26.04 -2.94
CA LYS A 387 4.68 -27.18 -3.81
C LYS A 387 5.61 -26.82 -4.97
N GLY A 388 5.30 -25.78 -5.73
CA GLY A 388 6.10 -25.38 -6.89
C GLY A 388 7.49 -24.85 -6.50
N MET A 389 7.68 -24.40 -5.25
CA MET A 389 9.01 -24.02 -4.75
C MET A 389 9.84 -25.25 -4.39
N ILE A 390 9.25 -26.22 -3.68
CA ILE A 390 9.90 -27.47 -3.31
C ILE A 390 10.34 -28.25 -4.55
N GLU A 391 9.47 -28.33 -5.57
CA GLU A 391 9.78 -28.97 -6.86
C GLU A 391 10.91 -28.26 -7.61
N ARG A 392 10.93 -26.92 -7.58
CA ARG A 392 11.96 -26.12 -8.30
C ARG A 392 13.34 -26.20 -7.64
N ILE A 393 13.39 -26.22 -6.30
CA ILE A 393 14.66 -26.33 -5.57
C ILE A 393 15.20 -27.76 -5.67
N GLY A 394 14.32 -28.77 -5.80
CA GLY A 394 14.72 -30.14 -6.06
C GLY A 394 15.16 -30.91 -4.80
N PHE A 395 14.67 -30.53 -3.61
CA PHE A 395 14.99 -31.28 -2.39
C PHE A 395 14.74 -32.78 -2.55
N GLU A 396 15.65 -33.60 -2.07
CA GLU A 396 15.58 -35.06 -2.20
C GLU A 396 14.92 -35.74 -0.99
N ASP A 397 15.22 -35.24 0.19
CA ASP A 397 14.81 -35.81 1.49
C ASP A 397 14.44 -34.73 2.53
N VAL A 398 14.11 -35.16 3.72
CA VAL A 398 13.73 -34.32 4.86
C VAL A 398 14.94 -33.53 5.37
N GLU A 399 16.09 -34.17 5.41
CA GLU A 399 17.32 -33.60 5.93
C GLU A 399 17.78 -32.40 5.08
N SER A 400 17.71 -32.47 3.75
CA SER A 400 18.00 -31.35 2.87
C SER A 400 17.07 -30.15 3.06
N ILE A 401 15.80 -30.40 3.41
CA ILE A 401 14.85 -29.34 3.75
C ILE A 401 15.18 -28.73 5.13
N MET A 402 15.56 -29.54 6.11
CA MET A 402 15.95 -29.05 7.43
C MET A 402 17.17 -28.13 7.34
N GLU A 403 18.21 -28.54 6.60
CA GLU A 403 19.39 -27.70 6.32
C GLU A 403 19.00 -26.39 5.62
N PHE A 404 18.10 -26.46 4.63
CA PHE A 404 17.57 -25.27 3.98
C PHE A 404 16.85 -24.32 4.97
N LEU A 405 16.04 -24.85 5.89
CA LEU A 405 15.33 -24.06 6.89
C LEU A 405 16.29 -23.36 7.86
N ASP A 406 17.42 -23.97 8.22
CA ASP A 406 18.46 -23.38 9.06
C ASP A 406 19.11 -22.17 8.37
N LEU A 407 19.35 -22.27 7.09
CA LEU A 407 20.06 -21.23 6.30
C LEU A 407 19.09 -20.29 5.58
N MET A 408 17.78 -20.50 5.68
CA MET A 408 16.79 -19.76 4.89
C MET A 408 16.86 -18.25 5.08
N GLY A 409 16.98 -17.75 6.30
CA GLY A 409 17.06 -16.33 6.59
C GLY A 409 18.36 -15.67 6.10
N GLU A 410 19.45 -16.42 6.01
CA GLU A 410 20.75 -15.94 5.54
C GLU A 410 20.82 -15.95 4.00
N ASN A 411 20.45 -17.05 3.38
CA ASN A 411 20.52 -17.25 1.93
C ASN A 411 19.42 -16.49 1.19
N TYR A 412 18.25 -16.31 1.81
CA TYR A 412 17.09 -15.63 1.23
C TYR A 412 16.65 -14.47 2.11
N LYS A 413 17.40 -13.40 2.13
CA LYS A 413 17.20 -12.19 2.96
C LYS A 413 15.78 -11.58 2.89
N TYR A 414 14.96 -12.03 1.97
CA TYR A 414 13.55 -11.64 1.83
C TYR A 414 12.57 -12.61 2.48
N MET A 415 13.07 -13.68 3.12
CA MET A 415 12.29 -14.60 3.94
C MET A 415 12.71 -14.48 5.39
N PRO A 416 11.77 -14.56 6.36
CA PRO A 416 12.12 -14.71 7.77
C PRO A 416 12.92 -16.01 7.98
N PRO A 417 13.82 -16.09 8.98
CA PRO A 417 14.34 -17.38 9.41
C PRO A 417 13.22 -18.27 9.97
N PHE A 418 13.45 -19.58 10.03
CA PHE A 418 12.55 -20.50 10.72
C PHE A 418 12.61 -20.26 12.24
N PHE A 419 11.44 -20.30 12.89
CA PHE A 419 11.29 -20.20 14.34
C PHE A 419 10.57 -21.42 14.89
N GLY A 420 11.23 -22.16 15.74
CA GLY A 420 10.73 -23.38 16.34
C GLY A 420 11.87 -24.26 16.85
N ASN A 421 11.51 -25.34 17.53
CA ASN A 421 12.48 -26.33 17.97
C ASN A 421 12.78 -27.36 16.85
N GLU A 422 13.78 -28.21 17.07
CA GLU A 422 14.23 -29.21 16.08
C GLU A 422 13.12 -30.19 15.65
N ILE A 423 12.24 -30.60 16.60
CA ILE A 423 11.14 -31.51 16.29
C ILE A 423 10.11 -30.83 15.36
N GLU A 424 9.83 -29.57 15.59
CA GLU A 424 8.93 -28.77 14.76
C GLU A 424 9.52 -28.48 13.38
N LYS A 425 10.84 -28.24 13.31
CA LYS A 425 11.57 -28.09 12.05
C LYS A 425 11.42 -29.37 11.21
N ARG A 426 11.64 -30.54 11.84
CA ARG A 426 11.47 -31.81 11.17
C ARG A 426 10.02 -32.05 10.72
N ALA A 427 9.02 -31.71 11.55
CA ALA A 427 7.62 -31.81 11.15
C ALA A 427 7.27 -30.92 9.96
N LEU A 428 7.81 -29.68 9.92
CA LEU A 428 7.66 -28.80 8.77
C LEU A 428 8.32 -29.41 7.52
N ALA A 429 9.54 -29.97 7.63
CA ALA A 429 10.24 -30.60 6.53
C ALA A 429 9.48 -31.83 5.98
N GLU A 430 8.94 -32.70 6.86
CA GLU A 430 8.07 -33.82 6.49
C GLU A 430 6.82 -33.39 5.73
N TYR A 431 6.19 -32.29 6.16
CA TYR A 431 5.06 -31.72 5.41
C TYR A 431 5.50 -31.22 4.04
N LEU A 432 6.60 -30.46 3.97
CA LEU A 432 7.08 -29.88 2.72
C LEU A 432 7.46 -30.96 1.69
N ILE A 433 8.18 -32.01 2.11
CA ILE A 433 8.53 -33.11 1.21
C ILE A 433 7.29 -33.88 0.75
N SER A 434 6.26 -34.00 1.60
CA SER A 434 4.99 -34.64 1.25
C SER A 434 4.20 -33.91 0.16
N LEU A 435 4.58 -32.68 -0.18
CA LEU A 435 4.00 -31.92 -1.28
C LEU A 435 4.53 -32.38 -2.66
N LYS A 436 5.70 -33.05 -2.71
CA LYS A 436 6.21 -33.69 -3.93
C LYS A 436 5.27 -34.85 -4.27
N GLY A 437 4.76 -34.89 -5.47
CA GLY A 437 3.94 -36.03 -5.93
C GLY A 437 2.43 -35.97 -5.63
N ARG A 438 1.93 -34.92 -4.95
CA ARG A 438 0.48 -34.72 -4.74
C ARG A 438 -0.18 -33.91 -5.86
#